data_cb55279ff8f3a23b7cbfb59e0fbd5e78
#
_entry.id   cb55279ff8f3a23b7cbfb59e0fbd5e78
#
_cell.length_a   1.000
_cell.length_b   1.000
_cell.length_c   1.000
_cell.angle_alpha   90.00
_cell.angle_beta   90.00
_cell.angle_gamma   90.00
#
_symmetry.space_group_name_H-M   'P 1'
#
loop_
_entity.id
_entity.type
_entity.pdbx_description
1 polymer ?
#
loop_
_entity_poly.entity_id
_entity_poly.type
_entity_poly.pdbx_seq_one_letter_code
_entity_poly.pdbx_strand_id
1 'polypeptide(L)' 'MTHHTERPCAAPGLTSYRYGSIMIGATSTRDALNEANRSLTRGAATVDRLEIWNAQSGLYERVRA' A
#
# COMPACT_ATOMS: atom_id res chain seq x y z
N MET A 1 1.35 13.01 -23.86
CA MET A 1 1.54 11.60 -23.66
C MET A 1 1.43 11.23 -22.20
N THR A 2 0.79 10.14 -21.94
CA THR A 2 0.58 9.71 -20.57
C THR A 2 1.63 8.72 -20.16
N HIS A 3 2.19 8.92 -19.00
CA HIS A 3 3.09 7.97 -18.43
C HIS A 3 2.41 7.22 -17.31
N HIS A 4 2.77 5.99 -17.17
CA HIS A 4 2.33 5.23 -16.03
C HIS A 4 3.16 5.62 -14.84
N THR A 5 2.87 6.77 -14.30
CA THR A 5 3.46 7.14 -13.03
C THR A 5 2.60 6.54 -11.94
N GLU A 6 3.23 5.97 -10.95
CA GLU A 6 2.50 5.48 -9.80
C GLU A 6 1.88 6.66 -9.08
N ARG A 7 0.73 6.44 -8.50
CA ARG A 7 -0.02 7.46 -7.80
C ARG A 7 -0.50 6.95 -6.46
N PRO A 8 -0.62 7.83 -5.49
CA PRO A 8 -1.28 7.43 -4.25
C PRO A 8 -2.73 7.06 -4.55
N CYS A 9 -3.20 6.01 -3.91
CA CYS A 9 -4.55 5.50 -4.11
C CYS A 9 -5.50 5.92 -2.99
N ALA A 10 -4.98 6.45 -1.91
CA ALA A 10 -5.79 6.73 -0.73
C ALA A 10 -6.51 8.06 -0.84
N ALA A 11 -7.65 8.16 -0.16
CA ALA A 11 -8.35 9.41 0.01
C ALA A 11 -7.51 10.38 0.86
N PRO A 12 -7.81 11.69 0.80
CA PRO A 12 -7.11 12.64 1.65
C PRO A 12 -7.19 12.24 3.13
N GLY A 13 -6.08 12.35 3.82
CA GLY A 13 -5.98 11.98 5.23
C GLY A 13 -5.55 10.56 5.47
N LEU A 14 -5.49 9.74 4.42
CA LEU A 14 -5.02 8.37 4.53
C LEU A 14 -3.69 8.22 3.82
N THR A 15 -2.93 7.23 4.25
CA THR A 15 -1.68 6.86 3.60
C THR A 15 -1.95 5.76 2.59
N SER A 16 -1.33 5.87 1.43
CA SER A 16 -1.50 4.88 0.37
C SER A 16 -0.52 3.73 0.55
N TYR A 17 -1.03 2.52 0.47
CA TYR A 17 -0.23 1.30 0.54
C TYR A 17 -0.58 0.41 -0.63
N ARG A 18 0.31 -0.53 -0.91
CA ARG A 18 0.08 -1.54 -1.95
C ARG A 18 0.55 -2.88 -1.43
N TYR A 19 -0.26 -3.91 -1.65
CA TYR A 19 0.09 -5.28 -1.31
C TYR A 19 -0.13 -6.13 -2.56
N GLY A 20 0.94 -6.39 -3.30
CA GLY A 20 0.83 -7.03 -4.60
C GLY A 20 0.00 -6.16 -5.53
N SER A 21 -1.14 -6.66 -5.96
CA SER A 21 -2.07 -5.92 -6.81
C SER A 21 -3.16 -5.21 -6.01
N ILE A 22 -3.15 -5.32 -4.69
CA ILE A 22 -4.17 -4.73 -3.83
C ILE A 22 -3.74 -3.32 -3.43
N MET A 23 -4.60 -2.35 -3.72
CA MET A 23 -4.35 -0.95 -3.38
C MET A 23 -5.12 -0.63 -2.11
N ILE A 24 -4.46 -0.01 -1.14
CA ILE A 24 -4.99 0.17 0.20
C ILE A 24 -4.83 1.61 0.65
N GLY A 25 -5.89 2.17 1.24
CA GLY A 25 -5.79 3.43 1.99
C GLY A 25 -5.95 3.11 3.46
N ALA A 26 -4.99 3.53 4.29
CA ALA A 26 -4.98 3.19 5.70
C ALA A 26 -4.33 4.29 6.53
N THR A 27 -4.59 4.28 7.83
CA THR A 27 -4.03 5.27 8.75
C THR A 27 -2.69 4.84 9.30
N SER A 28 -2.34 3.56 9.19
CA SER A 28 -1.09 3.03 9.70
C SER A 28 -0.72 1.76 8.95
N THR A 29 0.52 1.33 9.12
CA THR A 29 0.98 0.07 8.56
C THR A 29 0.15 -1.11 9.07
N ARG A 30 -0.21 -1.10 10.33
CA ARG A 30 -1.04 -2.14 10.91
C ARG A 30 -2.41 -2.21 10.26
N ASP A 31 -3.04 -1.05 10.06
CA ASP A 31 -4.31 -0.98 9.36
C ASP A 31 -4.19 -1.49 7.93
N ALA A 32 -3.09 -1.14 7.26
CA ALA A 32 -2.86 -1.60 5.90
C ALA A 32 -2.76 -3.12 5.85
N LEU A 33 -2.07 -3.73 6.80
CA LEU A 33 -1.98 -5.18 6.87
C LEU A 33 -3.33 -5.81 7.14
N ASN A 34 -4.14 -5.21 8.00
CA ASN A 34 -5.49 -5.70 8.28
C ASN A 34 -6.35 -5.66 7.02
N GLU A 35 -6.26 -4.59 6.25
CA GLU A 35 -7.00 -4.47 5.01
C GLU A 35 -6.52 -5.49 3.97
N ALA A 36 -5.22 -5.71 3.89
CA ALA A 36 -4.66 -6.72 3.00
C ALA A 36 -5.17 -8.11 3.37
N ASN A 37 -5.21 -8.42 4.67
CA ASN A 37 -5.72 -9.69 5.14
C ASN A 37 -7.17 -9.92 4.75
N ARG A 38 -7.99 -8.89 4.79
CA ARG A 38 -9.39 -9.00 4.37
C ARG A 38 -9.52 -9.34 2.90
N SER A 39 -8.59 -8.88 2.10
CA SER A 39 -8.64 -9.06 0.65
C SER A 39 -8.02 -10.37 0.21
N LEU A 40 -7.27 -11.05 1.08
CA LEU A 40 -6.65 -12.30 0.75
C LEU A 40 -7.64 -13.45 0.98
N THR A 41 -7.62 -14.40 0.07
CA THR A 41 -8.43 -15.60 0.22
C THR A 41 -7.70 -16.65 1.04
N ARG A 42 -6.38 -16.58 1.10
CA ARG A 42 -5.55 -17.53 1.82
C ARG A 42 -4.34 -16.83 2.40
N GLY A 43 -3.89 -17.34 3.51
CA GLY A 43 -2.68 -16.88 4.16
C GLY A 43 -2.91 -15.57 4.90
N ALA A 44 -1.82 -15.00 5.33
CA ALA A 44 -1.82 -13.75 6.08
C ALA A 44 -0.91 -12.75 5.39
N ALA A 45 -1.30 -11.48 5.43
CA ALA A 45 -0.46 -10.42 4.92
C ALA A 45 0.76 -10.25 5.82
N THR A 46 1.92 -10.04 5.20
CA THR A 46 3.16 -9.84 5.91
C THR A 46 3.75 -8.48 5.57
N VAL A 47 4.40 -7.86 6.52
CA VAL A 47 4.93 -6.51 6.34
C VAL A 47 6.02 -6.46 5.25
N ASP A 48 6.76 -7.54 5.06
CA ASP A 48 7.83 -7.56 4.06
C ASP A 48 7.33 -7.54 2.62
N ARG A 49 6.04 -7.78 2.41
CA ARG A 49 5.40 -7.66 1.10
C ARG A 49 4.59 -6.39 0.94
N LEU A 50 4.42 -5.65 2.01
CA LEU A 50 3.65 -4.41 1.99
C LEU A 50 4.51 -3.28 1.48
N GLU A 51 3.93 -2.45 0.62
CA GLU A 51 4.59 -1.27 0.10
C GLU A 51 3.81 -0.02 0.49
N ILE A 52 4.54 1.06 0.69
CA ILE A 52 3.95 2.35 1.05
C ILE A 52 4.31 3.37 -0.04
N TRP A 53 3.40 4.27 -0.32
CA TRP A 53 3.65 5.35 -1.26
C TRP A 53 4.69 6.32 -0.69
N ASN A 54 5.73 6.57 -1.46
CA ASN A 54 6.75 7.55 -1.11
C ASN A 54 6.62 8.74 -2.05
N ALA A 55 6.16 9.86 -1.52
CA ALA A 55 5.93 11.05 -2.31
C ALA A 55 7.24 11.67 -2.83
N GLN A 56 8.34 11.44 -2.15
CA GLN A 56 9.63 11.97 -2.58
C GLN A 56 10.15 11.26 -3.81
N SER A 57 10.01 9.95 -3.85
CA SER A 57 10.47 9.17 -5.00
C SER A 57 9.38 9.03 -6.07
N GLY A 58 8.12 9.25 -5.70
CA GLY A 58 6.99 9.03 -6.61
C GLY A 58 6.73 7.55 -6.87
N LEU A 59 7.14 6.69 -5.97
CA LEU A 59 7.02 5.25 -6.14
C LEU A 59 6.50 4.61 -4.85
N TYR A 60 5.95 3.40 -5.01
CA TYR A 60 5.68 2.55 -3.85
C TYR A 60 6.98 1.85 -3.47
N GLU A 61 7.28 1.86 -2.19
CA GLU A 61 8.49 1.25 -1.65
C GLU A 61 8.12 0.34 -0.50
N ARG A 62 8.94 -0.67 -0.25
CA ARG A 62 8.68 -1.59 0.84
C ARG A 62 8.63 -0.87 2.17
N VAL A 63 7.64 -1.25 2.97
CA VAL A 63 7.57 -0.77 4.34
C VAL A 63 8.68 -1.44 5.13
N ARG A 64 9.36 -0.65 5.93
CA ARG A 64 10.36 -1.20 6.84
C ARG A 64 9.71 -1.50 8.17
N ALA A 65 9.93 -2.68 8.64
CA ALA A 65 9.43 -3.08 9.93
C ALA A 65 10.18 -2.41 11.07
#